data_10dfac684f1e88a695ac2b6505f55a95
#
_entry.id   10dfac684f1e88a695ac2b6505f55a95
#
_cell.length_a   1.000
_cell.length_b   1.000
_cell.length_c   1.000
_cell.angle_alpha   90.00
_cell.angle_beta   90.00
_cell.angle_gamma   90.00
#
_symmetry.space_group_name_H-M   'P 1'
#
loop_
_entity.id
_entity.type
_entity.pdbx_description
1 polymer ?
#
loop_
_entity_poly.entity_id
_entity_poly.type
_entity_poly.pdbx_seq_one_letter_code
_entity_poly.pdbx_strand_id
1 'polypeptide(L)'
;MIHSNGRPSDAESYANARRARRILVPGETCLSLDAPPRSGLFIDARDYYAAFYLTARKAERYILLAGWQFDSEVPLLRGEDEALADRPPEEGGGRHRLKLLSFLNELCETRPDLRIFILAWDFSLPYALEREWLQRIIFDWSTNERLSFVFDSSHPVDGCHHQKFVVVDGACAFVGGIDLCDHRWDDRRHTPENPARVEIDGMPYTPYHDVQAYVEGRTVEELEQLFVSRWRKTGHTIELPPATTRDRSALAPPPYLVAFPACEVALSRTLPRTSFEADGDAPRSSRLAVDPGEDDGRDGAGRNDSARNDRAGNDGGRRDDGRSETREIEALVVRAIEGAEALVYIENQYVSSHAVARAFARRMRDPKRPKLDVVIVLPKHPENVKEQVAVGLTQANVLSALRELAEETGHRLALLNSVTTYPDGSEHATYIHSKLMIVDDRFLTVGSANLTNRSMGTDSETNLSWEAPPGESPALRRAIRRLRVSLLAEHAGLMGARDIRVLVSPAGLAARMCALAESKRCRLRTYDAPPSADSPVYRALKDSMLHYFDPAEPILERELDAAGGLPELLVGTAKKIVARVLPGRRASDAAGGRA
;
A
#
# COMPACT_ATOMS: atom_id res chain seq x y z
N MET A 1 -21.33 25.49 -46.71
CA MET A 1 -21.53 24.30 -45.87
C MET A 1 -21.31 24.76 -44.42
N ILE A 2 -22.40 24.85 -43.69
CA ILE A 2 -22.41 25.36 -42.30
C ILE A 2 -22.15 24.12 -41.43
N HIS A 3 -21.00 24.08 -40.73
CA HIS A 3 -20.75 23.09 -39.72
C HIS A 3 -21.71 23.31 -38.54
N SER A 4 -22.66 22.41 -38.36
CA SER A 4 -23.52 22.36 -37.18
C SER A 4 -22.64 21.85 -36.01
N ASN A 5 -22.21 22.77 -35.14
CA ASN A 5 -21.77 22.44 -33.79
C ASN A 5 -22.99 21.88 -33.03
N GLY A 6 -23.15 20.54 -33.06
CA GLY A 6 -24.16 19.87 -32.25
C GLY A 6 -23.84 20.07 -30.77
N ARG A 7 -24.75 20.67 -30.02
CA ARG A 7 -24.70 20.64 -28.56
C ARG A 7 -24.80 19.16 -28.13
N PRO A 8 -24.01 18.71 -27.13
CA PRO A 8 -24.16 17.37 -26.62
C PRO A 8 -25.59 17.10 -26.19
N SER A 9 -26.11 15.92 -26.43
CA SER A 9 -27.44 15.52 -26.00
C SER A 9 -27.57 15.64 -24.48
N ASP A 10 -28.78 15.86 -23.97
CA ASP A 10 -29.02 15.92 -22.52
C ASP A 10 -28.49 14.64 -21.81
N ALA A 11 -28.55 13.48 -22.47
CA ALA A 11 -28.02 12.23 -21.99
C ALA A 11 -26.49 12.24 -21.92
N GLU A 12 -25.78 12.78 -22.93
CA GLU A 12 -24.32 12.95 -22.94
C GLU A 12 -23.87 13.99 -21.91
N SER A 13 -24.60 15.08 -21.77
CA SER A 13 -24.36 16.10 -20.74
C SER A 13 -24.51 15.51 -19.33
N TYR A 14 -25.54 14.69 -19.11
CA TYR A 14 -25.78 14.00 -17.84
C TYR A 14 -24.71 12.94 -17.56
N ALA A 15 -24.34 12.15 -18.57
CA ALA A 15 -23.26 11.15 -18.46
C ALA A 15 -21.90 11.80 -18.15
N ASN A 16 -21.60 12.93 -18.79
CA ASN A 16 -20.38 13.70 -18.53
C ASN A 16 -20.38 14.32 -17.13
N ALA A 17 -21.50 14.87 -16.66
CA ALA A 17 -21.65 15.40 -15.31
C ALA A 17 -21.53 14.29 -14.24
N ARG A 18 -22.01 13.08 -14.56
CA ARG A 18 -21.90 11.90 -13.69
C ARG A 18 -20.46 11.39 -13.63
N ARG A 19 -19.75 11.34 -14.77
CA ARG A 19 -18.33 10.98 -14.85
C ARG A 19 -17.45 11.99 -14.09
N ALA A 20 -17.77 13.27 -14.14
CA ALA A 20 -17.06 14.32 -13.40
C ALA A 20 -17.18 14.17 -11.87
N ARG A 21 -18.19 13.43 -11.36
CA ARG A 21 -18.41 13.19 -9.92
C ARG A 21 -17.85 11.87 -9.42
N ARG A 22 -17.45 10.94 -10.31
CA ARG A 22 -16.83 9.66 -9.93
C ARG A 22 -15.38 9.88 -9.51
N ILE A 23 -14.98 9.18 -8.45
CA ILE A 23 -13.58 9.10 -7.98
C ILE A 23 -12.83 8.04 -8.78
N LEU A 24 -13.46 6.88 -8.98
CA LEU A 24 -12.87 5.76 -9.71
C LEU A 24 -13.06 5.97 -11.22
N VAL A 25 -11.95 6.21 -11.93
CA VAL A 25 -11.92 6.45 -13.39
C VAL A 25 -10.78 5.62 -13.99
N PRO A 26 -11.08 4.53 -14.73
CA PRO A 26 -10.07 3.71 -15.39
C PRO A 26 -9.14 4.54 -16.30
N GLY A 27 -7.84 4.27 -16.20
CA GLY A 27 -6.80 4.99 -16.93
C GLY A 27 -6.42 6.36 -16.35
N GLU A 28 -7.07 6.79 -15.24
CA GLU A 28 -6.73 8.02 -14.52
C GLU A 28 -6.41 7.72 -13.05
N THR A 29 -7.38 7.17 -12.31
CA THR A 29 -7.28 6.91 -10.88
C THR A 29 -7.18 5.43 -10.53
N CYS A 30 -7.37 4.56 -11.50
CA CYS A 30 -7.22 3.11 -11.37
C CYS A 30 -6.92 2.48 -12.73
N LEU A 31 -6.36 1.26 -12.69
CA LEU A 31 -6.15 0.44 -13.88
C LEU A 31 -7.49 0.02 -14.50
N SER A 32 -8.38 -0.51 -13.67
CA SER A 32 -9.63 -1.11 -14.10
C SER A 32 -10.71 -1.01 -13.03
N LEU A 33 -11.93 -1.30 -13.45
CA LEU A 33 -13.08 -1.59 -12.58
C LEU A 33 -13.57 -3.01 -12.89
N ASP A 34 -13.76 -3.80 -11.84
CA ASP A 34 -14.30 -5.15 -11.91
C ASP A 34 -15.50 -5.28 -10.96
N ALA A 35 -16.43 -6.19 -11.29
CA ALA A 35 -17.54 -6.55 -10.41
C ALA A 35 -17.32 -7.97 -9.88
N PRO A 36 -16.48 -8.15 -8.85
CA PRO A 36 -16.08 -9.46 -8.37
C PRO A 36 -17.26 -10.18 -7.71
N PRO A 37 -17.28 -11.52 -7.74
CA PRO A 37 -18.26 -12.32 -7.00
C PRO A 37 -18.25 -11.99 -5.51
N ARG A 38 -17.06 -11.71 -4.97
CA ARG A 38 -16.86 -11.39 -3.54
C ARG A 38 -15.71 -10.42 -3.35
N SER A 39 -15.91 -9.46 -2.44
CA SER A 39 -14.87 -8.56 -1.94
C SER A 39 -15.15 -8.16 -0.49
N GLY A 40 -14.11 -7.70 0.22
CA GLY A 40 -14.24 -7.27 1.60
C GLY A 40 -12.89 -6.98 2.26
N LEU A 41 -12.89 -6.88 3.58
CA LEU A 41 -11.70 -6.58 4.38
C LEU A 41 -11.52 -7.56 5.53
N PHE A 42 -10.28 -7.76 5.93
CA PHE A 42 -9.85 -8.28 7.22
C PHE A 42 -9.28 -7.13 8.04
N ILE A 43 -9.61 -7.11 9.31
CA ILE A 43 -9.13 -6.08 10.25
C ILE A 43 -8.21 -6.77 11.24
N ASP A 44 -6.99 -6.27 11.30
CA ASP A 44 -5.85 -6.83 12.01
C ASP A 44 -5.30 -8.16 11.46
N ALA A 45 -4.06 -8.43 11.81
CA ALA A 45 -3.33 -9.56 11.25
C ALA A 45 -3.87 -10.91 11.73
N ARG A 46 -4.52 -11.00 12.89
CA ARG A 46 -5.22 -12.21 13.33
C ARG A 46 -6.19 -12.72 12.26
N ASP A 47 -7.09 -11.85 11.82
CA ASP A 47 -8.13 -12.21 10.87
C ASP A 47 -7.54 -12.54 9.49
N TYR A 48 -6.55 -11.76 9.05
CA TYR A 48 -5.86 -12.00 7.77
C TYR A 48 -5.03 -13.28 7.78
N TYR A 49 -4.24 -13.53 8.82
CA TYR A 49 -3.36 -14.72 8.89
C TYR A 49 -4.18 -16.01 8.92
N ALA A 50 -5.27 -16.04 9.69
CA ALA A 50 -6.18 -17.18 9.70
C ALA A 50 -6.86 -17.39 8.33
N ALA A 51 -7.30 -16.31 7.68
CA ALA A 51 -7.89 -16.37 6.35
C ALA A 51 -6.89 -16.84 5.30
N PHE A 52 -5.65 -16.33 5.32
CA PHE A 52 -4.57 -16.77 4.45
C PHE A 52 -4.27 -18.27 4.65
N TYR A 53 -4.05 -18.70 5.89
CA TYR A 53 -3.78 -20.12 6.22
C TYR A 53 -4.84 -21.03 5.64
N LEU A 54 -6.12 -20.76 5.91
CA LEU A 54 -7.23 -21.60 5.47
C LEU A 54 -7.47 -21.56 3.94
N THR A 55 -7.14 -20.43 3.30
CA THR A 55 -7.24 -20.30 1.84
C THR A 55 -6.08 -21.00 1.15
N ALA A 56 -4.84 -20.78 1.60
CA ALA A 56 -3.65 -21.42 1.09
C ALA A 56 -3.71 -22.96 1.21
N ARG A 57 -4.32 -23.47 2.28
CA ARG A 57 -4.58 -24.91 2.44
C ARG A 57 -5.49 -25.51 1.37
N LYS A 58 -6.23 -24.72 0.63
CA LYS A 58 -7.09 -25.17 -0.48
C LYS A 58 -6.43 -24.99 -1.84
N ALA A 59 -5.24 -24.38 -1.87
CA ALA A 59 -4.51 -24.17 -3.12
C ALA A 59 -4.12 -25.50 -3.77
N GLU A 60 -4.34 -25.61 -5.08
CA GLU A 60 -4.06 -26.81 -5.87
C GLU A 60 -2.96 -26.58 -6.90
N ARG A 61 -2.75 -25.33 -7.34
CA ARG A 61 -1.91 -25.00 -8.50
C ARG A 61 -0.75 -24.09 -8.16
N TYR A 62 -1.03 -22.91 -7.62
CA TYR A 62 0.00 -21.96 -7.25
C TYR A 62 -0.43 -20.97 -6.19
N ILE A 63 0.56 -20.49 -5.43
CA ILE A 63 0.45 -19.36 -4.53
C ILE A 63 1.54 -18.35 -4.91
N LEU A 64 1.16 -17.09 -5.17
CA LEU A 64 2.06 -15.98 -5.42
C LEU A 64 2.04 -15.05 -4.21
N LEU A 65 3.20 -14.78 -3.63
CA LEU A 65 3.34 -13.86 -2.49
C LEU A 65 4.29 -12.73 -2.88
N ALA A 66 3.80 -11.51 -2.90
CA ALA A 66 4.61 -10.30 -3.04
C ALA A 66 4.56 -9.50 -1.75
N GLY A 67 5.70 -9.09 -1.22
CA GLY A 67 5.77 -8.36 0.04
C GLY A 67 7.06 -7.56 0.21
N TRP A 68 7.05 -6.75 1.26
CA TRP A 68 8.22 -6.02 1.69
C TRP A 68 9.13 -6.91 2.55
N GLN A 69 8.50 -7.75 3.42
CA GLN A 69 9.18 -8.68 4.33
C GLN A 69 8.38 -9.97 4.52
N PHE A 70 9.11 -11.09 4.64
CA PHE A 70 8.56 -12.39 5.03
C PHE A 70 9.45 -13.00 6.09
N ASP A 71 8.88 -13.46 7.22
CA ASP A 71 9.64 -14.16 8.26
C ASP A 71 9.26 -15.63 8.29
N SER A 72 10.25 -16.50 8.08
CA SER A 72 10.07 -17.95 8.00
C SER A 72 9.39 -18.56 9.23
N GLU A 73 9.67 -18.00 10.39
CA GLU A 73 9.27 -18.50 11.70
C GLU A 73 7.97 -17.87 12.23
N VAL A 74 7.33 -16.94 11.49
CA VAL A 74 6.11 -16.28 11.97
C VAL A 74 4.96 -17.28 12.06
N PRO A 75 4.29 -17.43 13.23
CA PRO A 75 3.13 -18.29 13.36
C PRO A 75 1.89 -17.65 12.71
N LEU A 76 1.22 -18.38 11.81
CA LEU A 76 0.02 -17.93 11.10
C LEU A 76 -1.24 -18.06 11.97
N LEU A 77 -1.32 -19.09 12.79
CA LEU A 77 -2.41 -19.27 13.75
C LEU A 77 -1.87 -19.17 15.17
N ARG A 78 -2.56 -18.41 16.01
CA ARG A 78 -2.16 -18.17 17.41
C ARG A 78 -3.36 -18.21 18.34
N GLY A 79 -3.14 -18.66 19.58
CA GLY A 79 -4.17 -18.71 20.60
C GLY A 79 -5.35 -19.58 20.22
N GLU A 80 -6.56 -19.07 20.30
CA GLU A 80 -7.79 -19.82 19.99
C GLU A 80 -7.90 -20.24 18.51
N ASP A 81 -7.23 -19.52 17.58
CA ASP A 81 -7.25 -19.86 16.17
C ASP A 81 -6.36 -21.08 15.83
N GLU A 82 -5.51 -21.55 16.75
CA GLU A 82 -4.77 -22.82 16.58
C GLU A 82 -5.73 -24.02 16.37
N ALA A 83 -6.96 -23.91 16.89
CA ALA A 83 -8.01 -24.90 16.67
C ALA A 83 -8.52 -24.99 15.21
N LEU A 84 -8.20 -24.00 14.36
CA LEU A 84 -8.51 -24.02 12.92
C LEU A 84 -7.55 -24.91 12.11
N ALA A 85 -6.44 -25.34 12.71
CA ALA A 85 -5.52 -26.30 12.09
C ALA A 85 -6.19 -27.67 11.96
N ASP A 86 -5.88 -28.42 10.87
CA ASP A 86 -6.41 -29.78 10.66
C ASP A 86 -5.97 -30.77 11.74
N ARG A 87 -4.82 -30.52 12.32
CA ARG A 87 -4.27 -31.27 13.44
C ARG A 87 -3.92 -30.28 14.52
N PRO A 88 -4.65 -30.27 15.63
CA PRO A 88 -4.31 -29.45 16.77
C PRO A 88 -2.83 -29.67 17.14
N PRO A 89 -2.08 -28.63 17.50
CA PRO A 89 -0.72 -28.79 17.95
C PRO A 89 -0.70 -29.69 19.18
N GLU A 90 -0.13 -30.89 19.04
CA GLU A 90 0.16 -31.76 20.20
C GLU A 90 1.19 -31.04 21.08
N GLU A 91 1.08 -31.21 22.39
CA GLU A 91 2.04 -30.64 23.33
C GLU A 91 3.48 -31.05 22.91
N GLY A 92 4.27 -30.08 22.48
CA GLY A 92 5.69 -30.21 22.19
C GLY A 92 6.14 -30.24 20.71
N GLY A 93 5.28 -30.37 19.70
CA GLY A 93 5.76 -30.51 18.30
C GLY A 93 4.87 -29.89 17.21
N GLY A 94 3.58 -29.75 17.46
CA GLY A 94 2.63 -29.33 16.41
C GLY A 94 2.70 -27.86 15.99
N ARG A 95 3.12 -26.96 16.88
CA ARG A 95 3.19 -25.50 16.60
C ARG A 95 4.20 -25.14 15.50
N HIS A 96 5.23 -25.95 15.28
CA HIS A 96 6.18 -25.73 14.19
C HIS A 96 5.49 -25.69 12.82
N ARG A 97 4.47 -26.52 12.60
CA ARG A 97 3.70 -26.57 11.35
C ARG A 97 2.83 -25.32 11.08
N LEU A 98 2.60 -24.49 12.10
CA LEU A 98 1.84 -23.24 11.97
C LEU A 98 2.75 -22.08 11.54
N LYS A 99 4.08 -22.26 11.51
CA LYS A 99 5.04 -21.26 11.05
C LYS A 99 5.02 -21.17 9.53
N LEU A 100 5.18 -19.98 8.99
CA LEU A 100 5.01 -19.69 7.56
C LEU A 100 5.77 -20.65 6.67
N LEU A 101 7.09 -20.79 6.84
CA LEU A 101 7.91 -21.62 5.97
C LEU A 101 7.56 -23.11 6.09
N SER A 102 7.39 -23.60 7.31
CA SER A 102 7.03 -25.01 7.55
C SER A 102 5.65 -25.31 6.95
N PHE A 103 4.69 -24.41 7.08
CA PHE A 103 3.37 -24.53 6.49
C PHE A 103 3.42 -24.58 4.96
N LEU A 104 4.17 -23.67 4.31
CA LEU A 104 4.31 -23.63 2.86
C LEU A 104 5.03 -24.89 2.32
N ASN A 105 6.05 -25.39 3.01
CA ASN A 105 6.72 -26.65 2.67
C ASN A 105 5.76 -27.84 2.77
N GLU A 106 4.99 -27.96 3.87
CA GLU A 106 3.97 -29.01 4.03
C GLU A 106 2.93 -29.00 2.91
N LEU A 107 2.52 -27.81 2.44
CA LEU A 107 1.63 -27.70 1.28
C LEU A 107 2.26 -28.28 0.02
N CYS A 108 3.53 -27.99 -0.26
CA CYS A 108 4.25 -28.55 -1.41
C CYS A 108 4.43 -30.07 -1.28
N GLU A 109 4.74 -30.58 -0.08
CA GLU A 109 4.91 -32.03 0.16
C GLU A 109 3.60 -32.81 -0.06
N THR A 110 2.49 -32.26 0.39
CA THR A 110 1.18 -32.91 0.32
C THR A 110 0.47 -32.73 -1.02
N ARG A 111 0.91 -31.78 -1.87
CA ARG A 111 0.34 -31.45 -3.17
C ARG A 111 1.41 -31.37 -4.26
N PRO A 112 1.62 -32.45 -5.02
CA PRO A 112 2.72 -32.54 -6.00
C PRO A 112 2.64 -31.51 -7.14
N ASP A 113 1.43 -31.00 -7.44
CA ASP A 113 1.23 -30.01 -8.53
C ASP A 113 1.31 -28.56 -8.04
N LEU A 114 1.35 -28.32 -6.72
CA LEU A 114 1.40 -26.98 -6.16
C LEU A 114 2.79 -26.35 -6.34
N ARG A 115 2.82 -25.11 -6.81
CA ARG A 115 4.01 -24.26 -6.89
C ARG A 115 3.81 -22.99 -6.08
N ILE A 116 4.83 -22.58 -5.34
CA ILE A 116 4.80 -21.37 -4.52
C ILE A 116 5.92 -20.45 -4.95
N PHE A 117 5.57 -19.18 -5.19
CA PHE A 117 6.50 -18.14 -5.62
C PHE A 117 6.45 -16.97 -4.63
N ILE A 118 7.58 -16.64 -4.04
CA ILE A 118 7.72 -15.52 -3.09
C ILE A 118 8.64 -14.48 -3.69
N LEU A 119 8.14 -13.26 -3.83
CA LEU A 119 8.85 -12.11 -4.34
C LEU A 119 8.99 -11.06 -3.25
N ALA A 120 10.15 -10.98 -2.65
CA ALA A 120 10.48 -10.02 -1.60
C ALA A 120 11.26 -8.84 -2.17
N TRP A 121 11.08 -7.66 -1.60
CA TRP A 121 11.91 -6.52 -1.94
C TRP A 121 13.38 -6.75 -1.56
N ASP A 122 14.32 -6.46 -2.46
CA ASP A 122 15.76 -6.46 -2.19
C ASP A 122 16.19 -5.09 -1.68
N PHE A 123 17.03 -5.09 -0.65
CA PHE A 123 17.45 -3.85 0.00
C PHE A 123 18.47 -3.08 -0.81
N SER A 124 18.27 -1.78 -0.95
CA SER A 124 19.35 -0.85 -1.21
C SER A 124 20.18 -0.62 0.05
N LEU A 125 21.48 -0.36 -0.14
CA LEU A 125 22.52 -0.21 0.89
C LEU A 125 22.14 0.53 2.20
N PRO A 126 21.27 1.58 2.23
CA PRO A 126 20.94 2.28 3.47
C PRO A 126 20.21 1.43 4.51
N TYR A 127 19.54 0.37 4.10
CA TYR A 127 18.69 -0.49 4.95
C TYR A 127 19.30 -1.88 5.21
N ALA A 128 20.45 -2.20 4.59
CA ALA A 128 21.09 -3.52 4.67
C ALA A 128 21.51 -3.96 6.09
N LEU A 129 21.53 -3.05 7.05
CA LEU A 129 21.93 -3.33 8.44
C LEU A 129 20.76 -3.75 9.35
N GLU A 130 19.52 -3.76 8.85
CA GLU A 130 18.31 -4.00 9.66
C GLU A 130 17.69 -5.39 9.47
N ARG A 131 18.21 -6.20 8.54
CA ARG A 131 17.68 -7.56 8.26
C ARG A 131 18.64 -8.66 8.65
N GLU A 132 18.04 -9.78 9.04
CA GLU A 132 18.73 -11.06 9.12
C GLU A 132 19.30 -11.43 7.75
N TRP A 133 20.59 -11.32 7.58
CA TRP A 133 21.36 -11.78 6.39
C TRP A 133 21.08 -13.25 6.06
N LEU A 134 20.48 -13.98 6.99
CA LEU A 134 20.20 -15.40 6.92
C LEU A 134 18.89 -15.73 6.19
N GLN A 135 17.99 -14.78 5.91
CA GLN A 135 16.69 -15.11 5.30
C GLN A 135 16.84 -15.79 3.95
N ARG A 136 17.71 -15.30 3.09
CA ARG A 136 17.99 -15.94 1.80
C ARG A 136 18.53 -17.37 1.99
N ILE A 137 19.46 -17.53 2.92
CA ILE A 137 20.07 -18.84 3.22
C ILE A 137 19.01 -19.79 3.79
N ILE A 138 18.14 -19.34 4.70
CA ILE A 138 17.07 -20.15 5.28
C ILE A 138 16.07 -20.58 4.21
N PHE A 139 15.66 -19.66 3.35
CA PHE A 139 14.72 -19.99 2.27
C PHE A 139 15.35 -20.88 1.18
N ASP A 140 16.61 -20.65 0.79
CA ASP A 140 17.29 -21.44 -0.24
C ASP A 140 17.68 -22.85 0.23
N TRP A 141 17.96 -23.05 1.53
CA TRP A 141 18.47 -24.33 2.06
C TRP A 141 17.39 -25.23 2.68
N SER A 142 16.25 -24.69 3.04
CA SER A 142 15.20 -25.40 3.78
C SER A 142 13.90 -25.57 2.98
N THR A 143 13.88 -25.20 1.68
CA THR A 143 12.65 -25.20 0.91
C THR A 143 12.50 -26.39 -0.02
N ASN A 144 11.25 -26.80 -0.23
CA ASN A 144 10.87 -27.70 -1.28
C ASN A 144 11.23 -27.13 -2.67
N GLU A 145 11.68 -27.95 -3.63
CA GLU A 145 12.03 -27.53 -5.00
C GLU A 145 10.93 -26.77 -5.76
N ARG A 146 9.67 -26.89 -5.32
CA ARG A 146 8.52 -26.18 -5.88
C ARG A 146 8.17 -24.88 -5.16
N LEU A 147 8.96 -24.50 -4.14
CA LEU A 147 8.90 -23.19 -3.50
C LEU A 147 10.10 -22.38 -3.98
N SER A 148 9.84 -21.28 -4.67
CA SER A 148 10.86 -20.37 -5.19
C SER A 148 10.79 -19.03 -4.44
N PHE A 149 11.93 -18.61 -3.89
CA PHE A 149 12.06 -17.31 -3.22
C PHE A 149 13.04 -16.43 -3.99
N VAL A 150 12.62 -15.23 -4.38
CA VAL A 150 13.42 -14.29 -5.16
C VAL A 150 13.37 -12.90 -4.54
N PHE A 151 14.52 -12.23 -4.48
CA PHE A 151 14.62 -10.82 -4.18
C PHE A 151 14.49 -9.97 -5.44
N ASP A 152 13.65 -8.93 -5.37
CA ASP A 152 13.39 -8.00 -6.48
C ASP A 152 14.08 -6.65 -6.22
N SER A 153 15.17 -6.40 -6.94
CA SER A 153 15.93 -5.15 -6.96
C SER A 153 15.58 -4.24 -8.15
N SER A 154 14.54 -4.60 -8.91
CA SER A 154 14.12 -3.85 -10.12
C SER A 154 13.32 -2.58 -9.78
N HIS A 155 13.85 -1.75 -8.86
CA HIS A 155 13.28 -0.47 -8.43
C HIS A 155 14.31 0.66 -8.52
N PRO A 156 13.90 1.94 -8.49
CA PRO A 156 14.83 3.06 -8.39
C PRO A 156 15.76 2.93 -7.16
N VAL A 157 16.95 3.49 -7.23
CA VAL A 157 17.96 3.38 -6.15
C VAL A 157 17.44 3.87 -4.80
N ASP A 158 16.59 4.90 -4.80
CA ASP A 158 15.94 5.48 -3.62
C ASP A 158 14.52 4.97 -3.40
N GLY A 159 14.03 4.09 -4.26
CA GLY A 159 12.70 3.50 -4.17
C GLY A 159 12.68 2.13 -3.49
N CYS A 160 11.48 1.60 -3.28
CA CYS A 160 11.28 0.25 -2.82
C CYS A 160 10.05 -0.42 -3.47
N HIS A 161 10.03 -1.75 -3.46
CA HIS A 161 8.82 -2.49 -3.75
C HIS A 161 8.00 -2.63 -2.46
N HIS A 162 7.02 -1.74 -2.28
CA HIS A 162 6.20 -1.71 -1.07
C HIS A 162 4.84 -2.40 -1.24
N GLN A 163 4.57 -2.99 -2.41
CA GLN A 163 3.37 -3.77 -2.71
C GLN A 163 3.29 -5.00 -1.82
N LYS A 164 2.12 -5.26 -1.22
CA LYS A 164 1.84 -6.44 -0.40
C LYS A 164 0.57 -7.08 -0.90
N PHE A 165 0.73 -8.22 -1.58
CA PHE A 165 -0.42 -9.00 -2.04
C PHE A 165 -0.11 -10.49 -2.15
N VAL A 166 -1.15 -11.29 -2.03
CA VAL A 166 -1.10 -12.74 -2.22
C VAL A 166 -2.17 -13.13 -3.24
N VAL A 167 -1.81 -13.98 -4.20
CA VAL A 167 -2.75 -14.59 -5.15
C VAL A 167 -2.76 -16.10 -4.91
N VAL A 168 -3.95 -16.70 -4.84
CA VAL A 168 -4.13 -18.14 -4.69
C VAL A 168 -4.90 -18.69 -5.89
N ASP A 169 -4.27 -19.57 -6.67
CA ASP A 169 -4.81 -20.28 -7.84
C ASP A 169 -5.49 -19.38 -8.90
N GLY A 170 -5.17 -18.09 -8.94
CA GLY A 170 -5.90 -17.11 -9.76
C GLY A 170 -7.38 -16.96 -9.37
N ALA A 171 -7.79 -17.49 -8.23
CA ALA A 171 -9.17 -17.50 -7.77
C ALA A 171 -9.49 -16.34 -6.84
N CYS A 172 -8.55 -15.98 -5.97
CA CYS A 172 -8.71 -14.88 -5.03
C CYS A 172 -7.37 -14.21 -4.73
N ALA A 173 -7.43 -12.99 -4.23
CA ALA A 173 -6.27 -12.25 -3.78
C ALA A 173 -6.52 -11.50 -2.47
N PHE A 174 -5.42 -11.30 -1.72
CA PHE A 174 -5.33 -10.43 -0.56
C PHE A 174 -4.41 -9.26 -0.90
N VAL A 175 -4.80 -8.03 -0.59
CA VAL A 175 -4.04 -6.79 -0.89
C VAL A 175 -4.14 -5.84 0.28
N GLY A 176 -3.03 -5.31 0.80
CA GLY A 176 -3.13 -4.36 1.91
C GLY A 176 -1.80 -3.92 2.51
N GLY A 177 -1.82 -3.60 3.80
CA GLY A 177 -0.66 -3.14 4.54
C GLY A 177 0.14 -4.26 5.20
N ILE A 178 -0.44 -5.46 5.37
CA ILE A 178 0.09 -6.51 6.24
C ILE A 178 1.02 -7.46 5.48
N ASP A 179 2.31 -7.47 5.86
CA ASP A 179 3.26 -8.52 5.48
C ASP A 179 3.08 -9.77 6.37
N LEU A 180 3.48 -10.94 5.89
CA LEU A 180 3.55 -12.17 6.69
C LEU A 180 4.89 -12.22 7.43
N CYS A 181 5.02 -11.39 8.46
CA CYS A 181 6.26 -11.24 9.23
C CYS A 181 5.99 -10.97 10.70
N ASP A 182 7.05 -10.90 11.50
CA ASP A 182 6.99 -10.64 12.92
C ASP A 182 6.45 -9.23 13.23
N HIS A 183 6.04 -8.98 14.47
CA HIS A 183 5.52 -7.69 14.93
C HIS A 183 4.25 -7.19 14.22
N ARG A 184 3.45 -8.07 13.56
CA ARG A 184 2.22 -7.65 12.85
C ARG A 184 0.95 -8.20 13.49
N TRP A 185 1.04 -9.34 14.19
CA TRP A 185 -0.14 -10.03 14.70
C TRP A 185 -0.73 -9.27 15.89
N ASP A 186 -1.99 -8.91 15.81
CA ASP A 186 -2.84 -8.44 16.90
C ASP A 186 -4.29 -8.74 16.55
N ASP A 187 -5.19 -8.55 17.48
CA ASP A 187 -6.63 -8.67 17.31
C ASP A 187 -7.33 -7.35 17.68
N ARG A 188 -8.56 -7.18 17.23
CA ARG A 188 -9.36 -5.97 17.39
C ARG A 188 -9.57 -5.50 18.83
N ARG A 189 -9.27 -6.33 19.81
CA ARG A 189 -9.38 -5.95 21.25
C ARG A 189 -8.23 -5.06 21.69
N HIS A 190 -7.07 -5.17 21.05
CA HIS A 190 -5.85 -4.44 21.41
C HIS A 190 -5.62 -4.42 22.92
N THR A 191 -5.80 -5.59 23.56
CA THR A 191 -5.65 -5.68 25.04
C THR A 191 -4.23 -5.38 25.45
N PRO A 192 -4.02 -4.81 26.67
CA PRO A 192 -2.67 -4.52 27.18
C PRO A 192 -1.80 -5.78 27.15
N GLU A 193 -2.29 -6.85 27.73
CA GLU A 193 -1.64 -8.15 27.77
C GLU A 193 -2.40 -9.10 26.85
N ASN A 194 -1.70 -9.63 25.84
CA ASN A 194 -2.21 -10.64 24.95
C ASN A 194 -1.15 -11.73 24.77
N PRO A 195 -1.36 -12.94 25.34
CA PRO A 195 -0.37 -14.03 25.27
C PRO A 195 -0.05 -14.49 23.84
N ALA A 196 -0.92 -14.19 22.88
CA ALA A 196 -0.71 -14.50 21.47
C ALA A 196 0.07 -13.40 20.72
N ARG A 197 0.18 -12.18 21.30
CA ARG A 197 0.91 -11.05 20.71
C ARG A 197 2.36 -11.04 21.21
N VAL A 198 3.14 -11.96 20.68
CA VAL A 198 4.55 -12.14 21.00
C VAL A 198 5.38 -12.22 19.74
N GLU A 199 6.64 -11.82 19.83
CA GLU A 199 7.64 -12.00 18.79
C GLU A 199 7.96 -13.49 18.56
N ILE A 200 8.75 -13.78 17.53
CA ILE A 200 9.24 -15.14 17.24
C ILE A 200 10.03 -15.71 18.43
N ASP A 201 10.75 -14.87 19.17
CA ASP A 201 11.50 -15.24 20.37
C ASP A 201 10.65 -15.30 21.66
N GLY A 202 9.36 -15.01 21.56
CA GLY A 202 8.40 -15.04 22.67
C GLY A 202 8.28 -13.74 23.45
N MET A 203 8.97 -12.66 23.07
CA MET A 203 8.86 -11.37 23.74
C MET A 203 7.53 -10.67 23.38
N PRO A 204 6.80 -10.13 24.36
CA PRO A 204 5.57 -9.38 24.09
C PRO A 204 5.88 -8.02 23.47
N TYR A 205 5.03 -7.57 22.56
CA TYR A 205 5.07 -6.23 21.95
C TYR A 205 3.76 -5.45 22.12
N THR A 206 3.80 -4.15 21.81
CA THR A 206 2.66 -3.24 21.94
C THR A 206 1.58 -3.54 20.89
N PRO A 207 0.31 -3.11 21.13
CA PRO A 207 -0.77 -3.30 20.17
C PRO A 207 -0.47 -2.78 18.77
N TYR A 208 -0.95 -3.50 17.75
CA TYR A 208 -0.70 -3.24 16.34
C TYR A 208 -2.01 -3.28 15.55
N HIS A 209 -2.26 -2.28 14.70
CA HIS A 209 -3.47 -2.21 13.87
C HIS A 209 -3.13 -2.05 12.39
N ASP A 210 -3.72 -2.91 11.54
CA ASP A 210 -3.62 -2.81 10.10
C ASP A 210 -4.84 -3.46 9.41
N VAL A 211 -4.98 -3.26 8.09
CA VAL A 211 -6.12 -3.73 7.32
C VAL A 211 -5.66 -4.40 6.02
N GLN A 212 -6.30 -5.54 5.69
CA GLN A 212 -6.05 -6.29 4.46
C GLN A 212 -7.34 -6.44 3.66
N ALA A 213 -7.32 -6.12 2.38
CA ALA A 213 -8.44 -6.32 1.47
C ALA A 213 -8.44 -7.74 0.87
N TYR A 214 -9.61 -8.21 0.47
CA TYR A 214 -9.85 -9.48 -0.22
C TYR A 214 -10.68 -9.24 -1.47
N VAL A 215 -10.33 -9.91 -2.56
CA VAL A 215 -11.03 -9.81 -3.83
C VAL A 215 -10.97 -11.13 -4.60
N GLU A 216 -12.04 -11.41 -5.34
CA GLU A 216 -12.13 -12.44 -6.37
C GLU A 216 -12.25 -11.78 -7.75
N GLY A 217 -12.39 -12.57 -8.82
CA GLY A 217 -12.69 -12.05 -10.16
C GLY A 217 -11.48 -11.57 -10.95
N ARG A 218 -11.72 -10.66 -11.90
CA ARG A 218 -10.72 -10.18 -12.87
C ARG A 218 -9.55 -9.42 -12.22
N THR A 219 -9.82 -8.71 -11.14
CA THR A 219 -8.77 -7.99 -10.38
C THR A 219 -7.64 -8.95 -9.93
N VAL A 220 -7.95 -10.23 -9.71
CA VAL A 220 -6.95 -11.25 -9.38
C VAL A 220 -6.00 -11.50 -10.55
N GLU A 221 -6.52 -11.54 -11.78
CA GLU A 221 -5.72 -11.73 -13.01
C GLU A 221 -4.76 -10.55 -13.22
N GLU A 222 -5.19 -9.33 -12.89
CA GLU A 222 -4.36 -8.13 -12.98
C GLU A 222 -3.20 -8.13 -11.96
N LEU A 223 -3.48 -8.59 -10.73
CA LEU A 223 -2.44 -8.78 -9.71
C LEU A 223 -1.46 -9.90 -10.08
N GLU A 224 -1.95 -10.97 -10.68
CA GLU A 224 -1.12 -12.06 -11.22
C GLU A 224 -0.19 -11.55 -12.32
N GLN A 225 -0.71 -10.78 -13.27
CA GLN A 225 0.08 -10.16 -14.33
C GLN A 225 1.15 -9.22 -13.76
N LEU A 226 0.80 -8.44 -12.74
CA LEU A 226 1.74 -7.57 -12.04
C LEU A 226 2.87 -8.39 -11.38
N PHE A 227 2.53 -9.48 -10.68
CA PHE A 227 3.51 -10.39 -10.08
C PHE A 227 4.45 -10.97 -11.13
N VAL A 228 3.90 -11.56 -12.19
CA VAL A 228 4.65 -12.20 -13.29
C VAL A 228 5.58 -11.18 -13.98
N SER A 229 5.09 -9.95 -14.20
CA SER A 229 5.91 -8.88 -14.77
C SER A 229 7.11 -8.54 -13.90
N ARG A 230 6.90 -8.37 -12.59
CA ARG A 230 7.98 -8.13 -11.62
C ARG A 230 8.95 -9.31 -11.54
N TRP A 231 8.43 -10.54 -11.45
CA TRP A 231 9.23 -11.75 -11.40
C TRP A 231 10.20 -11.86 -12.60
N ARG A 232 9.71 -11.58 -13.80
CA ARG A 232 10.52 -11.61 -15.04
C ARG A 232 11.61 -10.54 -15.05
N LYS A 233 11.37 -9.38 -14.45
CA LYS A 233 12.37 -8.31 -14.32
C LYS A 233 13.57 -8.71 -13.44
N THR A 234 13.41 -9.69 -12.54
CA THR A 234 14.53 -10.26 -11.76
C THR A 234 15.42 -11.22 -12.56
N GLY A 235 15.12 -11.44 -13.85
CA GLY A 235 15.86 -12.37 -14.69
C GLY A 235 15.43 -13.84 -14.57
N HIS A 236 14.42 -14.14 -13.74
CA HIS A 236 13.92 -15.50 -13.55
C HIS A 236 12.71 -15.77 -14.45
N THR A 237 12.62 -17.00 -14.96
CA THR A 237 11.43 -17.47 -15.67
C THR A 237 10.36 -17.89 -14.69
N ILE A 238 9.09 -17.67 -15.08
CA ILE A 238 7.93 -18.16 -14.34
C ILE A 238 6.92 -18.71 -15.34
N GLU A 239 6.51 -19.95 -15.11
CA GLU A 239 5.43 -20.61 -15.85
C GLU A 239 4.36 -20.99 -14.85
N LEU A 240 3.26 -20.29 -14.87
CA LEU A 240 2.12 -20.62 -14.04
C LEU A 240 1.33 -21.77 -14.68
N PRO A 241 0.92 -22.77 -13.90
CA PRO A 241 0.01 -23.80 -14.38
C PRO A 241 -1.28 -23.14 -14.91
N PRO A 242 -1.91 -23.68 -15.96
CA PRO A 242 -3.14 -23.12 -16.50
C PRO A 242 -4.22 -23.04 -15.40
N ALA A 243 -4.98 -21.96 -15.39
CA ALA A 243 -6.08 -21.78 -14.45
C ALA A 243 -7.02 -23.01 -14.48
N THR A 244 -7.44 -23.47 -13.31
CA THR A 244 -8.42 -24.55 -13.27
C THR A 244 -9.75 -24.06 -13.80
N THR A 245 -10.45 -24.91 -14.59
CA THR A 245 -11.85 -24.69 -14.97
C THR A 245 -12.82 -24.92 -13.80
N ARG A 246 -12.29 -25.16 -12.59
CA ARG A 246 -13.09 -25.34 -11.39
C ARG A 246 -13.88 -24.07 -11.12
N ASP A 247 -15.15 -24.22 -10.85
CA ASP A 247 -16.04 -23.11 -10.54
C ASP A 247 -15.44 -22.30 -9.36
N ARG A 248 -14.87 -21.14 -9.68
CA ARG A 248 -14.24 -20.23 -8.71
C ARG A 248 -15.25 -19.78 -7.64
N SER A 249 -16.56 -19.89 -7.91
CA SER A 249 -17.65 -19.59 -6.97
C SER A 249 -17.77 -20.60 -5.83
N ALA A 250 -17.14 -21.78 -5.94
CA ALA A 250 -17.22 -22.84 -4.96
C ALA A 250 -16.29 -22.67 -3.73
N LEU A 251 -15.40 -21.67 -3.73
CA LEU A 251 -14.61 -21.36 -2.54
C LEU A 251 -15.52 -20.75 -1.47
N ALA A 252 -15.65 -21.43 -0.34
CA ALA A 252 -16.31 -20.82 0.82
C ALA A 252 -15.60 -19.51 1.20
N PRO A 253 -16.34 -18.46 1.62
CA PRO A 253 -15.71 -17.23 2.07
C PRO A 253 -14.71 -17.53 3.18
N PRO A 254 -13.54 -16.85 3.19
CA PRO A 254 -12.63 -16.97 4.32
C PRO A 254 -13.32 -16.54 5.62
N PRO A 255 -12.98 -17.13 6.77
CA PRO A 255 -13.51 -16.68 8.05
C PRO A 255 -13.10 -15.21 8.30
N TYR A 256 -13.82 -14.52 9.15
CA TYR A 256 -13.56 -13.14 9.57
C TYR A 256 -13.70 -12.07 8.48
N LEU A 257 -14.05 -12.42 7.25
CA LEU A 257 -14.21 -11.46 6.16
C LEU A 257 -15.37 -10.49 6.45
N VAL A 258 -15.06 -9.20 6.56
CA VAL A 258 -16.04 -8.12 6.52
C VAL A 258 -16.46 -7.92 5.07
N ALA A 259 -17.40 -8.73 4.61
CA ALA A 259 -17.83 -8.77 3.22
C ALA A 259 -18.61 -7.51 2.81
N PHE A 260 -18.36 -7.02 1.60
CA PHE A 260 -19.16 -5.98 0.95
C PHE A 260 -20.29 -6.60 0.11
N PRO A 261 -21.40 -5.86 -0.10
CA PRO A 261 -22.41 -6.25 -1.06
C PRO A 261 -21.82 -6.26 -2.48
N ALA A 262 -22.50 -6.90 -3.43
CA ALA A 262 -22.11 -6.87 -4.83
C ALA A 262 -21.89 -5.42 -5.30
N CYS A 263 -20.68 -5.13 -5.78
CA CYS A 263 -20.24 -3.79 -6.18
C CYS A 263 -18.99 -3.87 -7.06
N GLU A 264 -18.66 -2.75 -7.70
CA GLU A 264 -17.39 -2.61 -8.42
C GLU A 264 -16.22 -2.43 -7.45
N VAL A 265 -15.07 -2.98 -7.82
CA VAL A 265 -13.76 -2.83 -7.16
C VAL A 265 -12.77 -2.29 -8.18
N ALA A 266 -11.93 -1.36 -7.77
CA ALA A 266 -10.86 -0.80 -8.59
C ALA A 266 -9.50 -1.22 -8.06
N LEU A 267 -8.57 -1.54 -8.96
CA LEU A 267 -7.14 -1.69 -8.67
C LEU A 267 -6.42 -0.40 -9.09
N SER A 268 -5.74 0.24 -8.15
CA SER A 268 -4.89 1.42 -8.40
C SER A 268 -3.44 1.13 -8.03
N ARG A 269 -2.51 1.70 -8.81
CA ARG A 269 -1.08 1.42 -8.67
C ARG A 269 -0.25 2.70 -8.60
N THR A 270 0.87 2.63 -7.91
CA THR A 270 2.03 3.47 -8.16
C THR A 270 3.15 2.57 -8.70
N LEU A 271 3.66 2.87 -9.89
CA LEU A 271 4.79 2.19 -10.50
C LEU A 271 5.79 3.26 -10.92
N PRO A 272 6.93 3.37 -10.22
CA PRO A 272 7.94 4.37 -10.54
C PRO A 272 8.61 4.04 -11.89
N ARG A 273 9.15 5.07 -12.55
CA ARG A 273 10.01 4.88 -13.70
C ARG A 273 11.34 4.26 -13.25
N THR A 274 11.74 3.17 -13.88
CA THR A 274 13.04 2.54 -13.64
C THR A 274 14.01 2.87 -14.76
N SER A 275 15.28 3.11 -14.44
CA SER A 275 16.36 3.45 -15.38
C SER A 275 16.69 2.34 -16.38
N PHE A 276 16.38 1.08 -16.03
CA PHE A 276 16.56 -0.08 -16.93
C PHE A 276 15.70 -0.02 -18.20
N GLU A 277 14.78 0.92 -18.31
CA GLU A 277 13.92 1.10 -19.48
C GLU A 277 14.44 2.17 -20.46
N ALA A 278 15.53 2.88 -20.14
CA ALA A 278 16.08 3.96 -20.95
C ALA A 278 17.05 3.48 -22.06
N ASP A 279 17.71 2.33 -21.86
CA ASP A 279 18.61 1.74 -22.86
C ASP A 279 17.91 0.66 -23.65
N GLY A 280 17.76 0.91 -24.96
CA GLY A 280 16.97 0.18 -25.92
C GLY A 280 17.44 -1.24 -26.29
N ASP A 281 17.78 -2.09 -25.35
CA ASP A 281 17.98 -3.52 -25.53
C ASP A 281 16.84 -4.35 -24.95
N ALA A 282 15.67 -4.24 -25.61
CA ALA A 282 14.66 -5.28 -25.47
C ALA A 282 15.20 -6.56 -26.12
N PRO A 283 15.29 -7.71 -25.40
CA PRO A 283 15.58 -8.97 -26.04
C PRO A 283 14.51 -9.20 -27.11
N ARG A 284 14.96 -9.32 -28.36
CA ARG A 284 14.09 -9.67 -29.49
C ARG A 284 13.31 -10.92 -29.11
N SER A 285 12.01 -10.77 -28.95
CA SER A 285 11.11 -11.88 -28.75
C SER A 285 11.34 -12.91 -29.84
N SER A 286 11.91 -14.06 -29.50
CA SER A 286 11.86 -15.25 -30.31
C SER A 286 10.40 -15.62 -30.49
N ARG A 287 9.85 -15.32 -31.66
CA ARG A 287 8.60 -15.89 -32.12
C ARG A 287 8.80 -17.41 -32.17
N LEU A 288 8.24 -18.12 -31.23
CA LEU A 288 7.95 -19.54 -31.44
C LEU A 288 6.79 -19.62 -32.43
N ALA A 289 7.16 -19.64 -33.72
CA ALA A 289 6.31 -20.18 -34.75
C ALA A 289 6.40 -21.69 -34.64
N VAL A 290 5.33 -22.35 -34.28
CA VAL A 290 5.12 -23.77 -34.55
C VAL A 290 4.74 -23.84 -36.03
N ASP A 291 5.61 -24.43 -36.80
CA ASP A 291 5.37 -24.79 -38.18
C ASP A 291 5.05 -26.30 -38.24
N PRO A 292 3.97 -26.71 -38.86
CA PRO A 292 3.84 -28.08 -39.37
C PRO A 292 3.85 -28.04 -40.90
N GLY A 293 5.01 -28.42 -41.49
CA GLY A 293 5.11 -29.33 -42.62
C GLY A 293 4.59 -28.94 -43.99
N GLU A 294 5.55 -29.10 -44.94
CA GLU A 294 5.41 -29.53 -46.32
C GLU A 294 5.12 -28.48 -47.42
N ASP A 295 6.22 -28.22 -48.09
CA ASP A 295 6.57 -28.52 -49.51
C ASP A 295 5.92 -27.69 -50.64
N ASP A 296 6.79 -27.22 -51.45
CA ASP A 296 6.92 -27.13 -52.89
C ASP A 296 6.96 -25.74 -53.55
N GLY A 297 8.11 -25.51 -54.04
CA GLY A 297 8.62 -24.89 -55.22
C GLY A 297 7.90 -23.74 -55.96
N ARG A 298 8.68 -22.74 -56.27
CA ARG A 298 8.88 -22.00 -57.53
C ARG A 298 8.85 -20.47 -57.44
N ASP A 299 9.99 -19.96 -57.79
CA ASP A 299 10.33 -18.76 -58.59
C ASP A 299 9.28 -17.67 -58.85
N GLY A 300 9.72 -16.42 -58.68
CA GLY A 300 9.15 -15.32 -59.43
C GLY A 300 9.37 -13.91 -58.86
N ALA A 301 10.29 -13.21 -59.48
CA ALA A 301 10.58 -11.80 -59.30
C ALA A 301 9.37 -10.87 -59.55
N GLY A 302 9.33 -9.72 -58.87
CA GLY A 302 8.47 -8.65 -59.34
C GLY A 302 8.29 -7.48 -58.39
N ARG A 303 8.83 -6.39 -58.77
CA ARG A 303 8.83 -5.02 -58.25
C ARG A 303 7.44 -4.39 -58.02
N ASN A 304 7.47 -3.43 -57.14
CA ASN A 304 6.88 -2.07 -57.19
C ASN A 304 5.49 -1.79 -56.63
N ASP A 305 5.57 -0.80 -55.72
CA ASP A 305 4.81 0.47 -55.66
C ASP A 305 3.40 0.54 -55.08
N SER A 306 3.43 1.36 -54.03
CA SER A 306 2.49 2.45 -53.70
C SER A 306 0.97 2.16 -53.65
N ALA A 307 0.39 2.41 -52.52
CA ALA A 307 -0.61 3.45 -52.28
C ALA A 307 -1.46 3.15 -51.03
N ARG A 308 -1.45 4.12 -50.13
CA ARG A 308 -2.52 4.61 -49.24
C ARG A 308 -3.84 3.84 -49.24
N ASN A 309 -4.28 3.48 -48.02
CA ASN A 309 -5.57 3.97 -47.59
C ASN A 309 -5.76 3.82 -46.06
N ASP A 310 -6.11 4.95 -45.46
CA ASP A 310 -6.61 5.12 -44.12
C ASP A 310 -7.87 4.28 -43.85
N ARG A 311 -7.92 3.62 -42.70
CA ARG A 311 -9.17 3.50 -41.94
C ARG A 311 -8.84 3.30 -40.46
N ALA A 312 -9.08 4.36 -39.71
CA ALA A 312 -9.11 4.40 -38.25
C ALA A 312 -10.13 3.41 -37.70
N GLY A 313 -9.66 2.43 -36.96
CA GLY A 313 -10.43 1.65 -35.99
C GLY A 313 -9.92 2.02 -34.63
N ASN A 314 -10.69 2.84 -33.92
CA ASN A 314 -10.40 3.29 -32.56
C ASN A 314 -10.71 2.14 -31.61
N ASP A 315 -9.71 1.33 -31.27
CA ASP A 315 -9.77 0.39 -30.15
C ASP A 315 -8.76 0.86 -29.11
N GLY A 316 -9.29 1.67 -28.15
CA GLY A 316 -8.54 2.39 -27.14
C GLY A 316 -8.03 1.53 -25.98
N GLY A 317 -7.55 0.34 -26.24
CA GLY A 317 -6.73 -0.44 -25.32
C GLY A 317 -5.28 0.05 -25.39
N ARG A 318 -4.91 1.04 -24.60
CA ARG A 318 -3.51 1.39 -24.37
C ARG A 318 -2.83 0.17 -23.75
N ARG A 319 -2.08 -0.57 -24.53
CA ARG A 319 -1.12 -1.56 -24.03
C ARG A 319 -0.10 -0.78 -23.21
N ASP A 320 -0.02 -1.08 -21.93
CA ASP A 320 1.05 -0.62 -21.05
C ASP A 320 2.36 -1.20 -21.60
N ASP A 321 3.11 -0.37 -22.31
CA ASP A 321 4.38 -0.77 -22.94
C ASP A 321 5.56 -0.76 -21.95
N GLY A 322 5.26 -0.67 -20.64
CA GLY A 322 6.26 -0.73 -19.56
C GLY A 322 7.17 0.52 -19.46
N ARG A 323 6.90 1.57 -20.24
CA ARG A 323 7.76 2.75 -20.36
C ARG A 323 7.25 4.00 -19.62
N SER A 324 6.05 3.97 -19.04
CA SER A 324 5.46 5.13 -18.40
C SER A 324 5.32 4.94 -16.90
N GLU A 325 5.72 5.95 -16.16
CA GLU A 325 5.41 6.10 -14.75
C GLU A 325 3.89 6.03 -14.53
N THR A 326 3.45 5.26 -13.50
CA THR A 326 2.04 5.15 -13.14
C THR A 326 1.81 5.79 -11.78
N ARG A 327 0.95 6.79 -11.70
CA ARG A 327 0.58 7.51 -10.46
C ARG A 327 -0.94 7.47 -10.21
N GLU A 328 -1.55 6.31 -10.43
CA GLU A 328 -3.01 6.13 -10.25
C GLU A 328 -3.42 6.41 -8.80
N ILE A 329 -2.60 6.01 -7.81
CA ILE A 329 -2.90 6.20 -6.37
C ILE A 329 -2.85 7.69 -5.98
N GLU A 330 -1.87 8.47 -6.48
CA GLU A 330 -1.84 9.91 -6.24
C GLU A 330 -3.09 10.58 -6.80
N ALA A 331 -3.42 10.29 -8.06
CA ALA A 331 -4.61 10.83 -8.71
C ALA A 331 -5.91 10.45 -7.98
N LEU A 332 -5.99 9.19 -7.52
CA LEU A 332 -7.12 8.65 -6.74
C LEU A 332 -7.33 9.44 -5.43
N VAL A 333 -6.26 9.55 -4.63
CA VAL A 333 -6.32 10.22 -3.32
C VAL A 333 -6.64 11.70 -3.47
N VAL A 334 -5.99 12.39 -4.41
CA VAL A 334 -6.25 13.80 -4.72
C VAL A 334 -7.70 14.00 -5.12
N ARG A 335 -8.20 13.19 -6.06
CA ARG A 335 -9.60 13.30 -6.55
C ARG A 335 -10.62 12.98 -5.45
N ALA A 336 -10.32 12.01 -4.57
CA ALA A 336 -11.18 11.68 -3.44
C ALA A 336 -11.29 12.82 -2.42
N ILE A 337 -10.18 13.46 -2.07
CA ILE A 337 -10.15 14.61 -1.15
C ILE A 337 -10.86 15.82 -1.76
N GLU A 338 -10.57 16.15 -3.02
CA GLU A 338 -11.22 17.25 -3.73
C GLU A 338 -12.72 17.02 -3.93
N GLY A 339 -13.12 15.77 -4.10
CA GLY A 339 -14.53 15.35 -4.22
C GLY A 339 -15.30 15.27 -2.91
N ALA A 340 -14.66 15.42 -1.75
CA ALA A 340 -15.28 15.26 -0.44
C ALA A 340 -16.32 16.34 -0.14
N GLU A 341 -17.50 15.95 0.35
CA GLU A 341 -18.60 16.88 0.68
C GLU A 341 -18.75 17.12 2.19
N ALA A 342 -18.54 16.10 3.03
CA ALA A 342 -18.82 16.16 4.44
C ALA A 342 -17.70 15.63 5.33
N LEU A 343 -17.08 14.51 4.95
CA LEU A 343 -16.16 13.78 5.81
C LEU A 343 -15.00 13.19 5.02
N VAL A 344 -13.78 13.37 5.54
CA VAL A 344 -12.61 12.56 5.18
C VAL A 344 -12.11 11.87 6.45
N TYR A 345 -12.11 10.55 6.44
CA TYR A 345 -11.54 9.71 7.49
C TYR A 345 -10.32 8.98 6.95
N ILE A 346 -9.21 9.07 7.66
CA ILE A 346 -7.92 8.48 7.29
C ILE A 346 -7.35 7.71 8.47
N GLU A 347 -6.89 6.49 8.22
CA GLU A 347 -5.92 5.78 9.03
C GLU A 347 -4.68 5.60 8.18
N ASN A 348 -3.54 6.05 8.66
CA ASN A 348 -2.30 5.91 7.91
C ASN A 348 -1.09 5.86 8.82
N GLN A 349 -0.08 5.10 8.40
CA GLN A 349 1.20 5.07 9.11
C GLN A 349 1.90 6.43 9.01
N TYR A 350 1.84 7.09 7.84
CA TYR A 350 2.50 8.38 7.57
C TYR A 350 1.63 9.30 6.71
N VAL A 351 1.65 10.60 6.99
CA VAL A 351 0.99 11.65 6.20
C VAL A 351 1.99 12.78 5.94
N SER A 352 2.78 12.67 4.88
CA SER A 352 3.82 13.63 4.49
C SER A 352 3.68 14.13 3.05
N SER A 353 2.71 13.64 2.26
CA SER A 353 2.55 13.98 0.85
C SER A 353 2.14 15.43 0.63
N HIS A 354 2.95 16.13 -0.15
CA HIS A 354 2.65 17.49 -0.61
C HIS A 354 1.44 17.52 -1.56
N ALA A 355 1.23 16.47 -2.36
CA ALA A 355 0.06 16.38 -3.26
C ALA A 355 -1.23 16.30 -2.44
N VAL A 356 -1.24 15.51 -1.37
CA VAL A 356 -2.35 15.38 -0.41
C VAL A 356 -2.62 16.72 0.30
N ALA A 357 -1.57 17.40 0.80
CA ALA A 357 -1.70 18.70 1.44
C ALA A 357 -2.30 19.75 0.48
N ARG A 358 -1.84 19.79 -0.77
CA ARG A 358 -2.40 20.67 -1.81
C ARG A 358 -3.86 20.35 -2.14
N ALA A 359 -4.24 19.07 -2.17
CA ALA A 359 -5.64 18.66 -2.40
C ALA A 359 -6.56 19.16 -1.28
N PHE A 360 -6.15 19.02 -0.01
CA PHE A 360 -6.88 19.61 1.12
C PHE A 360 -6.96 21.13 1.00
N ALA A 361 -5.85 21.80 0.64
CA ALA A 361 -5.85 23.25 0.49
C ALA A 361 -6.82 23.74 -0.61
N ARG A 362 -6.82 23.08 -1.78
CA ARG A 362 -7.80 23.39 -2.84
C ARG A 362 -9.22 23.17 -2.40
N ARG A 363 -9.49 22.04 -1.71
CA ARG A 363 -10.83 21.70 -1.26
C ARG A 363 -11.35 22.61 -0.14
N MET A 364 -10.52 22.95 0.84
CA MET A 364 -10.94 23.73 2.02
C MET A 364 -11.05 25.24 1.73
N ARG A 365 -10.26 25.76 0.78
CA ARG A 365 -10.32 27.17 0.38
C ARG A 365 -11.45 27.49 -0.58
N ASP A 366 -12.17 26.51 -1.12
CA ASP A 366 -13.34 26.76 -1.97
C ASP A 366 -14.55 27.20 -1.12
N PRO A 367 -14.93 28.49 -1.17
CA PRO A 367 -16.01 29.02 -0.33
C PRO A 367 -17.39 28.50 -0.75
N LYS A 368 -17.53 27.90 -1.93
CA LYS A 368 -18.78 27.33 -2.44
C LYS A 368 -19.06 25.93 -1.91
N ARG A 369 -18.06 25.31 -1.29
CA ARG A 369 -18.16 23.93 -0.79
C ARG A 369 -18.51 23.91 0.71
N PRO A 370 -19.25 22.91 1.18
CA PRO A 370 -19.56 22.76 2.59
C PRO A 370 -18.31 22.53 3.42
N LYS A 371 -18.38 22.86 4.72
CA LYS A 371 -17.28 22.61 5.65
C LYS A 371 -17.11 21.12 5.87
N LEU A 372 -15.85 20.66 5.86
CA LEU A 372 -15.48 19.27 6.10
C LEU A 372 -15.25 18.99 7.59
N ASP A 373 -15.58 17.79 7.99
CA ASP A 373 -14.99 17.10 9.13
C ASP A 373 -13.84 16.21 8.61
N VAL A 374 -12.63 16.38 9.13
CA VAL A 374 -11.46 15.55 8.80
C VAL A 374 -11.00 14.86 10.06
N VAL A 375 -10.90 13.54 10.01
CA VAL A 375 -10.41 12.71 11.14
C VAL A 375 -9.25 11.87 10.64
N ILE A 376 -8.08 12.04 11.24
CA ILE A 376 -6.86 11.31 10.90
C ILE A 376 -6.36 10.57 12.14
N VAL A 377 -6.18 9.26 12.02
CA VAL A 377 -5.61 8.40 13.08
C VAL A 377 -4.21 7.95 12.63
N LEU A 378 -3.22 8.21 13.47
CA LEU A 378 -1.80 7.98 13.20
C LEU A 378 -1.14 7.19 14.34
N PRO A 379 -0.01 6.51 14.11
CA PRO A 379 0.80 6.00 15.21
C PRO A 379 1.39 7.17 16.00
N LYS A 380 1.47 7.05 17.31
CA LYS A 380 2.02 8.10 18.18
C LYS A 380 3.48 8.45 17.86
N HIS A 381 4.25 7.41 17.51
CA HIS A 381 5.67 7.50 17.13
C HIS A 381 5.92 6.62 15.92
N PRO A 382 6.88 6.96 15.04
CA PRO A 382 7.39 6.04 14.02
C PRO A 382 7.99 4.77 14.65
N GLU A 383 8.07 3.70 13.87
CA GLU A 383 8.57 2.40 14.34
C GLU A 383 10.06 2.46 14.75
N ASN A 384 10.85 3.25 14.05
CA ASN A 384 12.27 3.41 14.34
C ASN A 384 12.76 4.86 14.19
N VAL A 385 13.95 5.15 14.76
CA VAL A 385 14.54 6.49 14.81
C VAL A 385 14.88 7.02 13.41
N LYS A 386 15.27 6.15 12.47
CA LYS A 386 15.61 6.56 11.09
C LYS A 386 14.38 7.05 10.36
N GLU A 387 13.26 6.34 10.46
CA GLU A 387 11.97 6.77 9.90
C GLU A 387 11.47 8.05 10.55
N GLN A 388 11.70 8.22 11.85
CA GLN A 388 11.36 9.46 12.55
C GLN A 388 12.08 10.67 11.94
N VAL A 389 13.34 10.52 11.58
CA VAL A 389 14.12 11.59 10.92
C VAL A 389 13.69 11.75 9.47
N ALA A 390 13.46 10.63 8.76
CA ALA A 390 13.20 10.59 7.33
C ALA A 390 11.83 11.18 6.95
N VAL A 391 10.77 10.71 7.59
CA VAL A 391 9.38 11.06 7.26
C VAL A 391 8.77 12.00 8.30
N GLY A 392 9.19 11.89 9.55
CA GLY A 392 8.57 12.60 10.68
C GLY A 392 8.58 14.13 10.56
N LEU A 393 9.64 14.71 9.94
CA LEU A 393 9.74 16.16 9.69
C LEU A 393 8.72 16.64 8.67
N THR A 394 8.66 15.97 7.53
CA THR A 394 7.72 16.32 6.47
C THR A 394 6.29 16.14 6.95
N GLN A 395 6.03 15.06 7.70
CA GLN A 395 4.73 14.83 8.34
C GLN A 395 4.35 15.95 9.31
N ALA A 396 5.26 16.35 10.21
CA ALA A 396 4.99 17.43 11.15
C ALA A 396 4.61 18.74 10.44
N ASN A 397 5.33 19.09 9.37
CA ASN A 397 5.04 20.28 8.56
C ASN A 397 3.68 20.17 7.86
N VAL A 398 3.36 19.02 7.25
CA VAL A 398 2.08 18.80 6.57
C VAL A 398 0.92 18.85 7.57
N LEU A 399 1.04 18.22 8.73
CA LEU A 399 -0.02 18.22 9.74
C LEU A 399 -0.21 19.60 10.38
N SER A 400 0.88 20.38 10.60
CA SER A 400 0.78 21.77 11.06
C SER A 400 0.06 22.64 10.04
N ALA A 401 0.45 22.56 8.77
CA ALA A 401 -0.19 23.30 7.70
C ALA A 401 -1.68 22.93 7.52
N LEU A 402 -2.04 21.65 7.71
CA LEU A 402 -3.45 21.21 7.70
C LEU A 402 -4.25 21.79 8.88
N ARG A 403 -3.63 21.88 10.07
CA ARG A 403 -4.26 22.46 11.27
C ARG A 403 -4.52 23.96 11.06
N GLU A 404 -3.51 24.71 10.64
CA GLU A 404 -3.62 26.12 10.30
C GLU A 404 -4.67 26.38 9.22
N LEU A 405 -4.67 25.58 8.16
CA LEU A 405 -5.64 25.64 7.08
C LEU A 405 -7.08 25.40 7.58
N ALA A 406 -7.27 24.39 8.43
CA ALA A 406 -8.59 24.07 8.99
C ALA A 406 -9.13 25.22 9.85
N GLU A 407 -8.27 25.85 10.68
CA GLU A 407 -8.58 27.02 11.49
C GLU A 407 -8.91 28.24 10.62
N GLU A 408 -8.05 28.57 9.63
CA GLU A 408 -8.23 29.68 8.71
C GLU A 408 -9.56 29.58 7.94
N THR A 409 -9.88 28.37 7.49
CA THR A 409 -11.04 28.16 6.63
C THR A 409 -12.31 27.73 7.38
N GLY A 410 -12.23 27.50 8.70
CA GLY A 410 -13.36 27.08 9.55
C GLY A 410 -13.83 25.64 9.29
N HIS A 411 -12.94 24.76 8.82
CA HIS A 411 -13.14 23.32 8.76
C HIS A 411 -12.79 22.69 10.11
N ARG A 412 -13.21 21.43 10.35
CA ARG A 412 -12.93 20.72 11.59
C ARG A 412 -11.92 19.60 11.32
N LEU A 413 -10.83 19.59 12.08
CA LEU A 413 -9.76 18.61 12.00
C LEU A 413 -9.56 17.95 13.36
N ALA A 414 -9.56 16.62 13.38
CA ALA A 414 -9.13 15.81 14.51
C ALA A 414 -7.91 14.98 14.09
N LEU A 415 -6.77 15.25 14.71
CA LEU A 415 -5.55 14.44 14.61
C LEU A 415 -5.44 13.61 15.88
N LEU A 416 -5.40 12.28 15.73
CA LEU A 416 -5.59 11.34 16.83
C LEU A 416 -4.56 10.21 16.79
N ASN A 417 -4.28 9.65 17.94
CA ASN A 417 -3.66 8.33 18.11
C ASN A 417 -4.46 7.50 19.11
N SER A 418 -4.28 6.19 19.09
CA SER A 418 -4.90 5.25 20.02
C SER A 418 -3.88 4.76 21.04
N VAL A 419 -4.28 4.62 22.29
CA VAL A 419 -3.45 4.06 23.37
C VAL A 419 -4.20 2.96 24.11
N THR A 420 -3.47 2.03 24.67
CA THR A 420 -3.98 1.00 25.57
C THR A 420 -3.38 1.22 26.96
N THR A 421 -4.22 1.26 27.98
CA THR A 421 -3.79 1.45 29.38
C THR A 421 -3.47 0.10 30.00
N TYR A 422 -2.28 -0.04 30.53
CA TYR A 422 -1.79 -1.25 31.20
C TYR A 422 -2.21 -1.28 32.67
N PRO A 423 -2.12 -2.45 33.36
CA PRO A 423 -2.51 -2.56 34.77
C PRO A 423 -1.76 -1.66 35.72
N ASP A 424 -0.52 -1.28 35.39
CA ASP A 424 0.30 -0.34 36.16
C ASP A 424 -0.05 1.14 35.94
N GLY A 425 -1.06 1.42 35.10
CA GLY A 425 -1.48 2.76 34.72
C GLY A 425 -0.70 3.40 33.60
N SER A 426 0.33 2.74 33.05
CA SER A 426 1.05 3.22 31.88
C SER A 426 0.20 3.15 30.61
N GLU A 427 0.43 4.07 29.67
CA GLU A 427 -0.24 4.09 28.38
C GLU A 427 0.76 3.73 27.26
N HIS A 428 0.46 2.69 26.51
CA HIS A 428 1.20 2.31 25.32
C HIS A 428 0.37 2.56 24.07
N ALA A 429 0.99 3.17 23.06
CA ALA A 429 0.32 3.46 21.80
C ALA A 429 0.06 2.17 21.03
N THR A 430 -1.13 2.08 20.42
CA THR A 430 -1.38 1.13 19.33
C THR A 430 -0.65 1.64 18.09
N TYR A 431 0.20 0.81 17.50
CA TYR A 431 0.88 1.16 16.26
C TYR A 431 -0.09 1.05 15.08
N ILE A 432 -0.42 2.18 14.47
CA ILE A 432 -1.30 2.25 13.30
C ILE A 432 -0.46 2.09 12.05
N HIS A 433 -0.60 0.94 11.38
CA HIS A 433 0.10 0.64 10.14
C HIS A 433 -0.85 0.59 8.93
N SER A 434 -2.15 0.67 9.14
CA SER A 434 -3.16 0.71 8.08
C SER A 434 -2.95 1.85 7.10
N LYS A 435 -3.31 1.62 5.84
CA LYS A 435 -3.34 2.61 4.77
C LYS A 435 -4.74 2.60 4.19
N LEU A 436 -5.63 3.36 4.87
CA LEU A 436 -7.05 3.39 4.60
C LEU A 436 -7.58 4.82 4.54
N MET A 437 -8.43 5.11 3.56
CA MET A 437 -9.17 6.37 3.50
C MET A 437 -10.64 6.11 3.15
N ILE A 438 -11.54 6.75 3.90
CA ILE A 438 -12.99 6.77 3.64
C ILE A 438 -13.43 8.21 3.42
N VAL A 439 -14.19 8.46 2.33
CA VAL A 439 -14.76 9.77 2.02
C VAL A 439 -16.28 9.66 1.96
N ASP A 440 -16.98 10.49 2.75
CA ASP A 440 -18.45 10.67 2.75
C ASP A 440 -19.25 9.37 2.94
N ASP A 441 -18.68 8.35 3.56
CA ASP A 441 -19.26 6.99 3.63
C ASP A 441 -19.63 6.41 2.26
N ARG A 442 -19.03 6.91 1.16
CA ARG A 442 -19.31 6.50 -0.21
C ARG A 442 -18.10 5.99 -0.98
N PHE A 443 -16.91 6.35 -0.55
CA PHE A 443 -15.65 5.91 -1.12
C PHE A 443 -14.76 5.31 -0.04
N LEU A 444 -14.07 4.25 -0.39
CA LEU A 444 -13.09 3.55 0.45
C LEU A 444 -11.91 3.15 -0.42
N THR A 445 -10.69 3.37 0.07
CA THR A 445 -9.48 2.77 -0.48
C THR A 445 -8.65 2.13 0.64
N VAL A 446 -8.07 0.98 0.35
CA VAL A 446 -7.18 0.22 1.24
C VAL A 446 -6.05 -0.37 0.41
N GLY A 447 -4.82 -0.34 0.92
CA GLY A 447 -3.70 -0.93 0.21
C GLY A 447 -2.38 -0.78 0.94
N SER A 448 -1.30 -0.78 0.17
CA SER A 448 0.06 -0.65 0.68
C SER A 448 0.54 0.80 0.76
N ALA A 449 -0.11 1.74 0.04
CA ALA A 449 0.36 3.10 -0.14
C ALA A 449 0.16 3.98 1.10
N ASN A 450 1.25 4.45 1.70
CA ASN A 450 1.22 5.53 2.66
C ASN A 450 0.85 6.86 1.98
N LEU A 451 0.35 7.82 2.74
CA LEU A 451 0.13 9.19 2.25
C LEU A 451 1.45 10.00 2.32
N THR A 452 2.52 9.43 1.75
CA THR A 452 3.87 10.02 1.67
C THR A 452 4.19 10.42 0.23
N ASN A 453 5.21 11.27 0.04
CA ASN A 453 5.67 11.60 -1.31
C ASN A 453 6.19 10.34 -2.03
N ARG A 454 6.92 9.47 -1.31
CA ARG A 454 7.45 8.22 -1.84
C ARG A 454 6.36 7.30 -2.41
N SER A 455 5.32 7.01 -1.62
CA SER A 455 4.22 6.13 -2.06
C SER A 455 3.40 6.72 -3.21
N MET A 456 3.45 8.05 -3.40
CA MET A 456 2.77 8.70 -4.52
C MET A 456 3.55 8.61 -5.85
N GLY A 457 4.88 8.36 -5.84
CA GLY A 457 5.64 8.38 -7.08
C GLY A 457 6.92 7.53 -7.13
N THR A 458 7.60 7.27 -6.01
CA THR A 458 8.92 6.64 -5.98
C THR A 458 8.88 5.15 -5.65
N ASP A 459 7.98 4.74 -4.75
CA ASP A 459 7.81 3.34 -4.37
C ASP A 459 6.75 2.65 -5.23
N SER A 460 6.85 1.34 -5.42
CA SER A 460 5.76 0.61 -6.06
C SER A 460 4.69 0.24 -5.04
N GLU A 461 3.42 0.57 -5.36
CA GLU A 461 2.28 0.40 -4.46
C GLU A 461 1.08 -0.22 -5.15
N THR A 462 0.15 -0.78 -4.36
CA THR A 462 -1.15 -1.27 -4.83
C THR A 462 -2.26 -0.96 -3.82
N ASN A 463 -3.37 -0.44 -4.31
CA ASN A 463 -4.58 -0.20 -3.53
C ASN A 463 -5.80 -0.82 -4.21
N LEU A 464 -6.73 -1.35 -3.41
CA LEU A 464 -8.10 -1.67 -3.83
C LEU A 464 -9.06 -0.61 -3.34
N SER A 465 -10.04 -0.28 -4.17
CA SER A 465 -10.97 0.81 -3.87
C SER A 465 -12.41 0.48 -4.26
N TRP A 466 -13.35 1.01 -3.49
CA TRP A 466 -14.79 0.85 -3.65
C TRP A 466 -15.46 2.22 -3.68
N GLU A 467 -16.40 2.40 -4.59
CA GLU A 467 -17.18 3.62 -4.67
C GLU A 467 -18.67 3.34 -4.81
N ALA A 468 -19.48 3.98 -3.96
CA ALA A 468 -20.93 4.09 -4.13
C ALA A 468 -21.24 5.47 -4.73
N PRO A 469 -21.39 5.58 -6.06
CA PRO A 469 -21.67 6.87 -6.68
C PRO A 469 -22.95 7.51 -6.10
N PRO A 470 -23.07 8.85 -6.15
CA PRO A 470 -24.25 9.55 -5.65
C PRO A 470 -25.56 9.00 -6.23
N GLY A 471 -26.50 8.60 -5.35
CA GLY A 471 -27.77 8.01 -5.75
C GLY A 471 -27.73 6.53 -6.11
N GLU A 472 -26.56 5.89 -6.08
CA GLU A 472 -26.36 4.48 -6.39
C GLU A 472 -25.89 3.69 -5.16
N SER A 473 -26.04 2.36 -5.23
CA SER A 473 -25.46 1.40 -4.27
C SER A 473 -25.67 1.77 -2.78
N PRO A 474 -26.91 1.99 -2.30
CA PRO A 474 -27.13 2.35 -0.91
C PRO A 474 -26.69 1.26 0.07
N ALA A 475 -26.61 0.01 -0.38
CA ALA A 475 -26.10 -1.12 0.41
C ALA A 475 -24.59 -0.97 0.67
N LEU A 476 -23.80 -0.66 -0.35
CA LEU A 476 -22.36 -0.41 -0.22
C LEU A 476 -22.10 0.82 0.67
N ARG A 477 -22.85 1.89 0.49
CA ARG A 477 -22.74 3.08 1.33
C ARG A 477 -22.99 2.78 2.80
N ARG A 478 -23.98 1.92 3.12
CA ARG A 478 -24.22 1.46 4.49
C ARG A 478 -23.10 0.57 5.01
N ALA A 479 -22.49 -0.25 4.15
CA ALA A 479 -21.38 -1.11 4.52
C ALA A 479 -20.13 -0.28 4.84
N ILE A 480 -19.76 0.69 4.00
CA ILE A 480 -18.62 1.61 4.24
C ILE A 480 -18.84 2.41 5.53
N ARG A 481 -20.06 2.93 5.77
CA ARG A 481 -20.37 3.61 7.03
C ARG A 481 -20.20 2.70 8.26
N ARG A 482 -20.69 1.46 8.19
CA ARG A 482 -20.53 0.50 9.29
C ARG A 482 -19.06 0.19 9.54
N LEU A 483 -18.27 0.04 8.49
CA LEU A 483 -16.83 -0.15 8.59
C LEU A 483 -16.18 1.05 9.31
N ARG A 484 -16.40 2.28 8.85
CA ARG A 484 -15.86 3.49 9.50
C ARG A 484 -16.21 3.59 10.98
N VAL A 485 -17.48 3.34 11.31
CA VAL A 485 -17.95 3.36 12.70
C VAL A 485 -17.27 2.26 13.52
N SER A 486 -17.10 1.07 12.94
CA SER A 486 -16.43 -0.06 13.57
C SER A 486 -14.94 0.22 13.85
N LEU A 487 -14.21 0.79 12.90
CA LEU A 487 -12.79 1.16 13.05
C LEU A 487 -12.62 2.27 14.11
N LEU A 488 -13.45 3.32 14.05
CA LEU A 488 -13.43 4.38 15.07
C LEU A 488 -13.78 3.87 16.46
N ALA A 489 -14.72 2.92 16.57
CA ALA A 489 -15.06 2.28 17.85
C ALA A 489 -13.90 1.48 18.42
N GLU A 490 -13.17 0.77 17.56
CA GLU A 490 -11.97 0.01 17.90
C GLU A 490 -10.86 0.92 18.42
N HIS A 491 -10.49 1.98 17.67
CA HIS A 491 -9.49 2.95 18.10
C HIS A 491 -9.87 3.67 19.40
N ALA A 492 -11.16 3.90 19.59
CA ALA A 492 -11.66 4.51 20.82
C ALA A 492 -11.84 3.51 21.98
N GLY A 493 -11.78 2.20 21.72
CA GLY A 493 -12.10 1.16 22.70
C GLY A 493 -13.56 1.18 23.14
N LEU A 494 -14.49 1.59 22.25
CA LEU A 494 -15.93 1.69 22.55
C LEU A 494 -16.63 0.40 22.16
N MET A 495 -17.19 -0.31 23.12
CA MET A 495 -17.88 -1.60 22.91
C MET A 495 -19.40 -1.48 23.01
N GLY A 496 -19.90 -0.45 23.68
CA GLY A 496 -21.33 -0.29 23.96
C GLY A 496 -22.11 0.32 22.78
N ALA A 497 -23.28 -0.21 22.46
CA ALA A 497 -24.16 0.33 21.39
C ALA A 497 -24.53 1.82 21.61
N ARG A 498 -24.59 2.28 22.87
CA ARG A 498 -24.85 3.71 23.20
C ARG A 498 -23.63 4.57 22.89
N ASP A 499 -22.43 4.06 23.20
CA ASP A 499 -21.18 4.79 23.03
C ASP A 499 -20.81 4.94 21.55
N ILE A 500 -21.11 3.92 20.75
CA ILE A 500 -20.88 3.92 19.29
C ILE A 500 -21.76 4.94 18.56
N ARG A 501 -22.93 5.35 19.10
CA ARG A 501 -23.84 6.30 18.45
C ARG A 501 -23.18 7.63 18.11
N VAL A 502 -22.23 8.10 18.92
CA VAL A 502 -21.51 9.36 18.69
C VAL A 502 -20.65 9.33 17.41
N LEU A 503 -20.32 8.13 16.92
CA LEU A 503 -19.49 7.90 15.75
C LEU A 503 -20.28 7.86 14.44
N VAL A 504 -21.61 7.70 14.49
CA VAL A 504 -22.44 7.39 13.31
C VAL A 504 -22.55 8.56 12.35
N SER A 505 -22.88 9.77 12.88
CA SER A 505 -23.07 10.95 12.04
C SER A 505 -21.75 11.50 11.52
N PRO A 506 -21.58 11.72 10.19
CA PRO A 506 -20.40 12.41 9.67
C PRO A 506 -20.29 13.87 10.14
N ALA A 507 -21.43 14.59 10.18
CA ALA A 507 -21.44 15.99 10.55
C ALA A 507 -21.02 16.19 12.02
N GLY A 508 -20.01 17.03 12.25
CA GLY A 508 -19.43 17.31 13.58
C GLY A 508 -18.63 16.15 14.17
N LEU A 509 -18.26 15.17 13.35
CA LEU A 509 -17.51 13.99 13.82
C LEU A 509 -16.15 14.37 14.39
N ALA A 510 -15.39 15.22 13.72
CA ALA A 510 -14.07 15.65 14.19
C ALA A 510 -14.14 16.31 15.57
N ALA A 511 -15.11 17.19 15.79
CA ALA A 511 -15.29 17.82 17.12
C ALA A 511 -15.62 16.79 18.21
N ARG A 512 -16.49 15.79 17.90
CA ARG A 512 -16.80 14.73 18.86
C ARG A 512 -15.58 13.86 19.17
N MET A 513 -14.75 13.56 18.15
CA MET A 513 -13.53 12.79 18.34
C MET A 513 -12.51 13.53 19.19
N CYS A 514 -12.32 14.84 19.00
CA CYS A 514 -11.49 15.67 19.87
C CYS A 514 -12.00 15.65 21.31
N ALA A 515 -13.31 15.87 21.54
CA ALA A 515 -13.91 15.82 22.87
C ALA A 515 -13.74 14.45 23.56
N LEU A 516 -13.84 13.35 22.81
CA LEU A 516 -13.55 12.00 23.34
C LEU A 516 -12.09 11.87 23.76
N ALA A 517 -11.15 12.31 22.93
CA ALA A 517 -9.71 12.26 23.22
C ALA A 517 -9.34 13.11 24.46
N GLU A 518 -9.87 14.31 24.57
CA GLU A 518 -9.67 15.22 25.72
C GLU A 518 -10.23 14.64 27.02
N SER A 519 -11.35 13.92 26.94
CA SER A 519 -11.98 13.32 28.13
C SER A 519 -11.11 12.24 28.79
N LYS A 520 -10.15 11.65 28.07
CA LYS A 520 -9.30 10.52 28.49
C LYS A 520 -10.09 9.30 29.01
N ARG A 521 -11.41 9.21 28.70
CA ARG A 521 -12.28 8.09 29.11
C ARG A 521 -12.31 6.96 28.07
N CYS A 522 -11.59 7.13 26.98
CA CYS A 522 -11.46 6.17 25.89
C CYS A 522 -9.99 6.05 25.49
N ARG A 523 -9.69 5.18 24.52
CA ARG A 523 -8.32 4.95 24.04
C ARG A 523 -7.75 6.09 23.21
N LEU A 524 -8.58 6.99 22.68
CA LEU A 524 -8.11 8.08 21.84
C LEU A 524 -7.36 9.13 22.65
N ARG A 525 -6.32 9.67 22.01
CA ARG A 525 -5.55 10.82 22.46
C ARG A 525 -5.37 11.79 21.30
N THR A 526 -5.29 13.07 21.58
CA THR A 526 -4.90 14.06 20.58
C THR A 526 -3.48 13.76 20.13
N TYR A 527 -3.26 13.78 18.83
CA TYR A 527 -1.94 13.62 18.24
C TYR A 527 -1.18 14.94 18.36
N ASP A 528 -0.18 14.96 19.19
CA ASP A 528 0.77 16.07 19.30
C ASP A 528 1.92 15.79 18.34
N ALA A 529 1.97 16.54 17.24
CA ALA A 529 3.11 16.47 16.34
C ALA A 529 4.38 16.79 17.16
N PRO A 530 5.47 16.02 16.98
CA PRO A 530 6.72 16.35 17.65
C PRO A 530 7.07 17.81 17.37
N PRO A 531 7.68 18.54 18.35
CA PRO A 531 8.01 19.95 18.18
C PRO A 531 8.81 20.09 16.91
N SER A 532 8.14 20.70 15.91
CA SER A 532 8.66 20.88 14.59
C SER A 532 9.82 21.91 14.59
N ALA A 533 10.46 22.04 13.51
CA ALA A 533 10.99 23.25 12.87
C ALA A 533 11.90 24.22 13.66
N ASP A 534 11.80 24.36 14.96
CA ASP A 534 12.59 25.35 15.74
C ASP A 534 13.93 24.82 16.26
N SER A 535 14.16 23.51 16.20
CA SER A 535 15.48 22.94 16.47
C SER A 535 16.48 23.34 15.37
N PRO A 536 17.67 23.88 15.71
CA PRO A 536 18.71 24.17 14.71
C PRO A 536 19.12 22.95 13.87
N VAL A 537 19.09 21.76 14.46
CA VAL A 537 19.36 20.49 13.80
C VAL A 537 18.25 20.19 12.79
N TYR A 538 17.00 20.41 13.14
CA TYR A 538 15.84 20.23 12.26
C TYR A 538 15.88 21.19 11.07
N ARG A 539 16.25 22.46 11.29
CA ARG A 539 16.38 23.44 10.19
C ARG A 539 17.51 23.09 9.23
N ALA A 540 18.62 22.57 9.75
CA ALA A 540 19.75 22.16 8.91
C ALA A 540 19.46 20.88 8.09
N LEU A 541 18.69 19.94 8.64
CA LEU A 541 18.28 18.72 7.95
C LEU A 541 17.19 19.02 6.91
N LYS A 542 16.31 20.02 7.16
CA LYS A 542 15.14 20.35 6.34
C LYS A 542 15.48 20.57 4.86
N ASP A 543 16.58 21.26 4.56
CA ASP A 543 16.86 21.71 3.19
C ASP A 543 17.72 20.71 2.38
N SER A 544 18.39 19.76 3.04
CA SER A 544 19.36 18.91 2.37
C SER A 544 19.08 17.41 2.42
N MET A 545 18.32 16.91 3.41
CA MET A 545 18.06 15.46 3.55
C MET A 545 16.64 15.05 3.19
N LEU A 546 15.64 15.92 3.32
CA LEU A 546 14.24 15.57 3.05
C LEU A 546 14.03 15.10 1.61
N HIS A 547 14.78 15.68 0.67
CA HIS A 547 14.73 15.28 -0.74
C HIS A 547 15.14 13.82 -0.97
N TYR A 548 15.99 13.26 -0.12
CA TYR A 548 16.49 11.88 -0.27
C TYR A 548 15.67 10.84 0.51
N PHE A 549 14.99 11.24 1.59
CA PHE A 549 14.27 10.30 2.43
C PHE A 549 12.79 10.13 2.08
N ASP A 550 12.16 11.21 1.59
CA ASP A 550 10.76 11.19 1.12
C ASP A 550 10.66 11.92 -0.24
N PRO A 551 11.34 11.43 -1.28
CA PRO A 551 11.34 12.05 -2.60
C PRO A 551 9.98 11.83 -3.29
N ALA A 552 9.50 12.87 -3.99
CA ALA A 552 8.31 12.78 -4.83
C ALA A 552 8.57 12.12 -6.19
N GLU A 553 9.83 12.03 -6.58
CA GLU A 553 10.31 11.41 -7.82
C GLU A 553 11.61 10.67 -7.56
N PRO A 554 11.90 9.57 -8.26
CA PRO A 554 13.15 8.83 -8.13
C PRO A 554 14.37 9.74 -8.43
N ILE A 555 15.44 9.54 -7.70
CA ILE A 555 16.73 10.15 -8.02
C ILE A 555 17.22 9.55 -9.34
N LEU A 556 17.44 10.41 -10.34
CA LEU A 556 17.92 9.98 -11.65
C LEU A 556 19.37 9.51 -11.54
N GLU A 557 19.74 8.45 -12.27
CA GLU A 557 21.14 7.96 -12.39
C GLU A 557 22.12 9.09 -12.70
N ARG A 558 21.68 10.04 -13.51
CA ARG A 558 22.48 11.24 -13.85
C ARG A 558 22.89 12.08 -12.64
N GLU A 559 22.07 12.14 -11.59
CA GLU A 559 22.42 12.86 -10.35
C GLU A 559 23.40 12.02 -9.52
N LEU A 560 23.28 10.70 -9.55
CA LEU A 560 24.24 9.79 -8.91
C LEU A 560 25.59 9.82 -9.62
N ASP A 561 25.61 9.79 -10.94
CA ASP A 561 26.84 9.89 -11.74
C ASP A 561 27.51 11.23 -11.56
N ALA A 562 26.75 12.32 -11.52
CA ALA A 562 27.28 13.67 -11.26
C ALA A 562 27.89 13.83 -9.86
N ALA A 563 27.44 13.00 -8.88
CA ALA A 563 27.97 12.98 -7.52
C ALA A 563 29.14 12.00 -7.32
N GLY A 564 29.45 11.16 -8.32
CA GLY A 564 30.47 10.12 -8.18
C GLY A 564 29.98 8.85 -7.48
N GLY A 565 28.66 8.65 -7.45
CA GLY A 565 28.00 7.51 -6.81
C GLY A 565 27.30 7.84 -5.50
N LEU A 566 26.51 6.90 -4.99
CA LEU A 566 25.72 7.06 -3.77
C LEU A 566 26.55 7.39 -2.50
N PRO A 567 27.72 6.76 -2.26
CA PRO A 567 28.56 7.11 -1.11
C PRO A 567 29.04 8.56 -1.13
N GLU A 568 29.47 9.05 -2.28
CA GLU A 568 29.97 10.41 -2.49
C GLU A 568 28.83 11.43 -2.36
N LEU A 569 27.64 11.10 -2.85
CA LEU A 569 26.43 11.90 -2.69
C LEU A 569 26.07 12.05 -1.20
N LEU A 570 26.10 10.96 -0.43
CA LEU A 570 25.82 10.97 1.01
C LEU A 570 26.89 11.75 1.78
N VAL A 571 28.18 11.57 1.45
CA VAL A 571 29.29 12.30 2.06
C VAL A 571 29.23 13.80 1.70
N GLY A 572 28.92 14.12 0.46
CA GLY A 572 28.74 15.50 0.00
C GLY A 572 27.59 16.20 0.72
N THR A 573 26.49 15.50 0.90
CA THR A 573 25.31 15.96 1.65
C THR A 573 25.62 16.13 3.14
N ALA A 574 26.29 15.16 3.75
CA ALA A 574 26.75 15.26 5.15
C ALA A 574 27.70 16.45 5.36
N LYS A 575 28.64 16.68 4.45
CA LYS A 575 29.54 17.86 4.50
C LYS A 575 28.77 19.17 4.41
N LYS A 576 27.74 19.26 3.54
CA LYS A 576 26.88 20.46 3.44
C LYS A 576 26.11 20.71 4.72
N ILE A 577 25.63 19.65 5.39
CA ILE A 577 24.92 19.74 6.68
C ILE A 577 25.88 20.24 7.76
N VAL A 578 27.03 19.59 7.89
CA VAL A 578 28.05 19.98 8.89
C VAL A 578 28.48 21.44 8.69
N ALA A 579 28.71 21.88 7.45
CA ALA A 579 29.06 23.26 7.14
C ALA A 579 27.98 24.30 7.49
N ARG A 580 26.68 23.89 7.45
CA ARG A 580 25.55 24.76 7.84
C ARG A 580 25.27 24.74 9.35
N VAL A 581 25.50 23.61 10.02
CA VAL A 581 25.26 23.45 11.47
C VAL A 581 26.40 24.03 12.30
N LEU A 582 27.64 24.05 11.76
CA LEU A 582 28.85 24.62 12.39
C LEU A 582 29.35 25.79 11.56
N PRO A 583 28.73 26.99 11.63
CA PRO A 583 29.26 28.16 10.94
C PRO A 583 30.53 28.65 11.66
N GLY A 584 31.70 28.46 11.02
CA GLY A 584 32.85 29.26 11.29
C GLY A 584 33.89 28.70 12.28
N ARG A 585 34.72 27.76 11.85
CA ARG A 585 36.16 27.92 12.05
C ARG A 585 36.78 28.24 10.68
N ARG A 586 36.91 29.53 10.38
CA ARG A 586 37.80 29.98 9.31
C ARG A 586 39.23 29.56 9.68
N ALA A 587 39.86 28.86 8.75
CA ALA A 587 41.31 28.68 8.78
C ALA A 587 41.96 30.08 8.66
N SER A 588 42.20 30.70 9.80
CA SER A 588 43.15 31.79 9.93
C SER A 588 44.19 31.34 10.96
N ASP A 589 45.42 31.34 10.50
CA ASP A 589 46.67 31.19 11.21
C ASP A 589 47.51 29.98 10.82
N ALA A 590 47.98 30.06 9.58
CA ALA A 590 49.26 29.45 9.20
C ALA A 590 50.00 30.41 8.27
N ALA A 591 50.38 31.56 8.83
CA ALA A 591 51.41 32.43 8.22
C ALA A 591 52.00 33.31 9.33
N GLY A 592 53.21 33.07 9.65
CA GLY A 592 53.99 34.01 10.44
C GLY A 592 54.79 33.43 11.58
N GLY A 593 56.08 33.26 11.42
CA GLY A 593 56.97 33.06 12.55
C GLY A 593 58.30 32.41 12.22
N ARG A 594 59.09 33.00 11.37
CA ARG A 594 60.56 32.87 11.49
C ARG A 594 61.03 34.04 12.34
N ALA A 595 61.65 33.77 13.44
CA ALA A 595 62.84 34.42 13.99
C ALA A 595 63.30 33.63 15.22
#